data_73820723526387cb5a1d5f736a85858c
#
_entry.id   73820723526387cb5a1d5f736a85858c
#
_cell.length_a   1.000
_cell.length_b   1.000
_cell.length_c   1.000
_cell.angle_alpha   90.00
_cell.angle_beta   90.00
_cell.angle_gamma   90.00
#
_symmetry.space_group_name_H-M   'P 1'
#
loop_
_entity.id
_entity.type
_entity.pdbx_description
1 polymer ?
#
loop_
_entity_poly.entity_id
_entity_poly.type
_entity_poly.pdbx_seq_one_letter_code
_entity_poly.pdbx_strand_id
1 'polypeptide(L)'
;CNSIDKAIKNNGCVHIIGLLSRGGVHSHENHINELITLAASRGAKEIKVHAILDGRDTPPKSAKESLTKTESICRKFGIAKIVSIIGRYYAMDRDNRWERTQKADKLIATGESEYVAGSAIEALESAYARGETDEFVQATQISETKNKYVILKIDAVIFANFRPDRARQLTHAFVDEKFESFDRGCNAKLNNFVMTTDYGSGIKIS
;
A
#
# COMPACT_ATOMS: atom_id res chain seq x y z
N CYS A 1 -14.91 6.66 7.18
CA CYS A 1 -16.13 5.86 6.92
C CYS A 1 -16.75 6.19 5.56
N ASN A 2 -17.01 7.47 5.25
CA ASN A 2 -17.69 7.85 4.00
C ASN A 2 -17.03 7.28 2.72
N SER A 3 -15.70 7.25 2.67
CA SER A 3 -14.97 6.74 1.50
C SER A 3 -15.16 5.24 1.29
N ILE A 4 -15.16 4.46 2.36
CA ILE A 4 -15.43 3.01 2.33
C ILE A 4 -16.87 2.78 1.85
N ASP A 5 -17.84 3.50 2.43
CA ASP A 5 -19.27 3.37 2.07
C ASP A 5 -19.53 3.74 0.61
N LYS A 6 -18.85 4.79 0.12
CA LYS A 6 -18.91 5.20 -1.28
C LYS A 6 -18.38 4.11 -2.22
N ALA A 7 -17.25 3.47 -1.88
CA ALA A 7 -16.72 2.35 -2.65
C ALA A 7 -17.68 1.16 -2.63
N ILE A 8 -18.19 0.75 -1.46
CA ILE A 8 -19.14 -0.35 -1.31
C ILE A 8 -20.41 -0.12 -2.16
N LYS A 9 -20.98 1.10 -2.09
CA LYS A 9 -22.18 1.48 -2.87
C LYS A 9 -21.95 1.35 -4.38
N ASN A 10 -20.73 1.59 -4.84
CA ASN A 10 -20.35 1.52 -6.25
C ASN A 10 -19.75 0.15 -6.66
N ASN A 11 -19.82 -0.88 -5.81
CA ASN A 11 -19.17 -2.17 -5.99
C ASN A 11 -17.64 -2.08 -6.22
N GLY A 12 -16.99 -1.07 -5.65
CA GLY A 12 -15.54 -0.89 -5.66
C GLY A 12 -14.84 -1.65 -4.54
N CYS A 13 -13.52 -1.76 -4.66
CA CYS A 13 -12.62 -2.35 -3.66
C CYS A 13 -12.19 -1.30 -2.62
N VAL A 14 -11.68 -1.78 -1.49
CA VAL A 14 -10.99 -0.96 -0.50
C VAL A 14 -9.50 -1.30 -0.52
N HIS A 15 -8.67 -0.34 -0.88
CA HIS A 15 -7.22 -0.45 -0.86
C HIS A 15 -6.66 0.20 0.40
N ILE A 16 -5.82 -0.50 1.13
CA ILE A 16 -5.14 -0.01 2.33
C ILE A 16 -3.64 -0.01 2.07
N ILE A 17 -3.02 1.16 2.06
CA ILE A 17 -1.58 1.37 1.85
C ILE A 17 -0.98 1.80 3.18
N GLY A 18 0.17 1.26 3.57
CA GLY A 18 0.86 1.76 4.76
C GLY A 18 2.13 1.00 5.11
N LEU A 19 2.95 1.64 5.93
CA LEU A 19 4.13 1.01 6.51
C LEU A 19 3.69 -0.03 7.53
N LEU A 20 3.76 -1.30 7.16
CA LEU A 20 3.38 -2.43 8.01
C LEU A 20 4.51 -2.70 9.01
N SER A 21 4.49 -1.95 10.10
CA SER A 21 5.56 -1.90 11.08
C SER A 21 5.01 -1.76 12.50
N ARG A 22 5.74 -2.34 13.44
CA ARG A 22 5.51 -2.13 14.89
C ARG A 22 6.35 -1.00 15.47
N GLY A 23 7.20 -0.35 14.68
CA GLY A 23 8.08 0.74 15.12
C GLY A 23 7.35 2.01 15.56
N GLY A 24 6.13 2.25 15.06
CA GLY A 24 5.26 3.34 15.53
C GLY A 24 5.75 4.76 15.17
N VAL A 25 6.66 4.89 14.20
CA VAL A 25 7.24 6.20 13.82
C VAL A 25 6.42 6.88 12.71
N HIS A 26 6.03 6.15 11.68
CA HIS A 26 5.26 6.66 10.53
C HIS A 26 3.87 6.07 10.45
N SER A 27 3.72 4.84 10.90
CA SER A 27 2.52 4.03 10.91
C SER A 27 2.62 3.00 12.03
N HIS A 28 1.56 2.25 12.26
CA HIS A 28 1.60 1.09 13.13
C HIS A 28 0.75 -0.04 12.54
N GLU A 29 1.26 -1.28 12.55
CA GLU A 29 0.59 -2.45 11.99
C GLU A 29 -0.83 -2.66 12.54
N ASN A 30 -1.07 -2.34 13.82
CA ASN A 30 -2.40 -2.45 14.41
C ASN A 30 -3.41 -1.53 13.73
N HIS A 31 -3.02 -0.31 13.32
CA HIS A 31 -3.93 0.59 12.61
C HIS A 31 -4.33 0.03 11.25
N ILE A 32 -3.37 -0.58 10.52
CA ILE A 32 -3.66 -1.25 9.24
C ILE A 32 -4.63 -2.42 9.47
N ASN A 33 -4.39 -3.24 10.50
CA ASN A 33 -5.20 -4.37 10.85
C ASN A 33 -6.63 -3.96 11.29
N GLU A 34 -6.76 -2.85 12.03
CA GLU A 34 -8.06 -2.29 12.37
C GLU A 34 -8.79 -1.70 11.17
N LEU A 35 -8.08 -1.10 10.20
CA LEU A 35 -8.69 -0.64 8.94
C LEU A 35 -9.25 -1.81 8.12
N ILE A 36 -8.58 -2.97 8.09
CA ILE A 36 -9.11 -4.20 7.47
C ILE A 36 -10.40 -4.61 8.17
N THR A 37 -10.37 -4.67 9.51
CA THR A 37 -11.52 -5.05 10.33
C THR A 37 -12.69 -4.08 10.13
N LEU A 38 -12.42 -2.77 10.12
CA LEU A 38 -13.42 -1.74 9.87
C LEU A 38 -14.05 -1.87 8.47
N ALA A 39 -13.24 -2.04 7.43
CA ALA A 39 -13.77 -2.18 6.08
C ALA A 39 -14.63 -3.43 5.93
N ALA A 40 -14.19 -4.55 6.51
CA ALA A 40 -14.95 -5.79 6.52
C ALA A 40 -16.29 -5.65 7.29
N SER A 41 -16.28 -5.03 8.48
CA SER A 41 -17.49 -4.80 9.29
C SER A 41 -18.51 -3.89 8.62
N ARG A 42 -18.06 -3.00 7.72
CA ARG A 42 -18.94 -2.13 6.92
C ARG A 42 -19.49 -2.81 5.68
N GLY A 43 -19.07 -4.04 5.37
CA GLY A 43 -19.58 -4.81 4.24
C GLY A 43 -18.77 -4.65 2.95
N ALA A 44 -17.48 -4.29 3.03
CA ALA A 44 -16.59 -4.35 1.87
C ALA A 44 -16.57 -5.77 1.30
N LYS A 45 -16.63 -5.88 -0.03
CA LYS A 45 -16.61 -7.18 -0.73
C LYS A 45 -15.19 -7.65 -1.06
N GLU A 46 -14.27 -6.72 -1.20
CA GLU A 46 -12.86 -6.98 -1.47
C GLU A 46 -11.98 -5.92 -0.80
N ILE A 47 -10.93 -6.36 -0.09
CA ILE A 47 -9.96 -5.49 0.58
C ILE A 47 -8.56 -5.91 0.11
N LYS A 48 -7.80 -4.96 -0.42
CA LYS A 48 -6.44 -5.14 -0.91
C LYS A 48 -5.47 -4.38 -0.03
N VAL A 49 -4.52 -5.08 0.57
CA VAL A 49 -3.49 -4.48 1.43
C VAL A 49 -2.18 -4.36 0.65
N HIS A 50 -1.63 -3.16 0.59
CA HIS A 50 -0.33 -2.84 0.02
C HIS A 50 0.64 -2.59 1.17
N ALA A 51 1.43 -3.61 1.51
CA ALA A 51 2.33 -3.55 2.65
C ALA A 51 3.67 -2.91 2.26
N ILE A 52 3.96 -1.74 2.83
CA ILE A 52 5.29 -1.15 2.78
C ILE A 52 6.08 -1.72 3.95
N LEU A 53 7.30 -2.22 3.71
CA LEU A 53 8.15 -2.84 4.72
C LEU A 53 9.15 -1.84 5.29
N ASP A 54 9.49 -1.99 6.59
CA ASP A 54 10.26 -1.02 7.36
C ASP A 54 11.78 -1.27 7.29
N GLY A 55 12.33 -2.02 8.21
CA GLY A 55 13.77 -2.31 8.29
C GLY A 55 14.68 -1.14 8.66
N ARG A 56 14.11 0.01 9.06
CA ARG A 56 14.82 1.22 9.47
C ARG A 56 14.42 1.66 10.89
N ASP A 57 13.12 1.71 11.18
CA ASP A 57 12.60 1.96 12.51
C ASP A 57 12.41 0.64 13.28
N THR A 58 12.63 -0.48 12.60
CA THR A 58 12.68 -1.86 13.09
C THR A 58 13.92 -2.57 12.55
N PRO A 59 14.32 -3.75 13.11
CA PRO A 59 15.45 -4.50 12.59
C PRO A 59 15.33 -4.83 11.10
N PRO A 60 16.47 -4.89 10.36
CA PRO A 60 16.49 -5.00 8.89
C PRO A 60 15.79 -6.23 8.29
N LYS A 61 15.60 -7.29 9.07
CA LYS A 61 14.91 -8.54 8.67
C LYS A 61 13.91 -8.97 9.73
N SER A 62 12.87 -8.18 9.93
CA SER A 62 11.85 -8.39 10.98
C SER A 62 10.41 -8.36 10.46
N ALA A 63 10.19 -8.11 9.15
CA ALA A 63 8.87 -7.95 8.58
C ALA A 63 8.00 -9.22 8.63
N LYS A 64 8.60 -10.42 8.73
CA LYS A 64 7.87 -11.70 8.67
C LYS A 64 6.75 -11.78 9.71
N GLU A 65 6.98 -11.32 10.93
CA GLU A 65 5.99 -11.38 12.01
C GLU A 65 4.76 -10.49 11.70
N SER A 66 5.00 -9.25 11.27
CA SER A 66 3.94 -8.30 10.90
C SER A 66 3.13 -8.79 9.68
N LEU A 67 3.79 -9.35 8.66
CA LEU A 67 3.13 -9.95 7.51
C LEU A 67 2.26 -11.14 7.92
N THR A 68 2.79 -12.08 8.70
CA THR A 68 2.06 -13.27 9.17
C THR A 68 0.81 -12.88 9.98
N LYS A 69 0.94 -11.89 10.87
CA LYS A 69 -0.18 -11.37 11.66
C LYS A 69 -1.26 -10.78 10.76
N THR A 70 -0.87 -9.94 9.79
CA THR A 70 -1.82 -9.30 8.86
C THR A 70 -2.48 -10.33 7.94
N GLU A 71 -1.75 -11.31 7.41
CA GLU A 71 -2.33 -12.42 6.64
C GLU A 71 -3.34 -13.24 7.44
N SER A 72 -3.07 -13.45 8.74
CA SER A 72 -4.02 -14.15 9.62
C SER A 72 -5.35 -13.39 9.74
N ILE A 73 -5.29 -12.06 9.86
CA ILE A 73 -6.46 -11.20 9.91
C ILE A 73 -7.19 -11.20 8.55
N CYS A 74 -6.46 -11.10 7.45
CA CYS A 74 -7.05 -11.18 6.11
C CYS A 74 -7.80 -12.50 5.91
N ARG A 75 -7.21 -13.62 6.30
CA ARG A 75 -7.85 -14.96 6.22
C ARG A 75 -9.12 -15.07 7.06
N LYS A 76 -9.15 -14.45 8.24
CA LYS A 76 -10.34 -14.47 9.11
C LYS A 76 -11.58 -13.91 8.41
N PHE A 77 -11.41 -12.88 7.57
CA PHE A 77 -12.53 -12.27 6.84
C PHE A 77 -12.78 -12.89 5.47
N GLY A 78 -11.80 -13.56 4.85
CA GLY A 78 -11.93 -14.21 3.54
C GLY A 78 -12.06 -13.26 2.33
N ILE A 79 -12.24 -11.96 2.59
CA ILE A 79 -12.41 -10.89 1.58
C ILE A 79 -11.21 -9.95 1.50
N ALA A 80 -10.23 -10.16 2.37
CA ALA A 80 -9.03 -9.33 2.45
C ALA A 80 -7.79 -10.15 2.07
N LYS A 81 -6.82 -9.51 1.43
CA LYS A 81 -5.51 -10.11 1.12
C LYS A 81 -4.42 -9.06 1.00
N ILE A 82 -3.19 -9.43 1.32
CA ILE A 82 -2.00 -8.67 0.93
C ILE A 82 -1.78 -8.93 -0.55
N VAL A 83 -1.77 -7.86 -1.36
CA VAL A 83 -1.62 -7.97 -2.83
C VAL A 83 -0.27 -7.45 -3.32
N SER A 84 0.48 -6.76 -2.47
CA SER A 84 1.82 -6.28 -2.80
C SER A 84 2.68 -6.05 -1.57
N ILE A 85 3.98 -6.24 -1.70
CA ILE A 85 5.00 -5.81 -0.75
C ILE A 85 6.07 -4.99 -1.45
N ILE A 86 6.60 -3.98 -0.77
CA ILE A 86 7.70 -3.13 -1.25
C ILE A 86 8.41 -2.48 -0.06
N GLY A 87 9.72 -2.34 -0.13
CA GLY A 87 10.50 -1.65 0.90
C GLY A 87 10.25 -0.14 0.92
N ARG A 88 10.33 0.45 2.11
CA ARG A 88 10.12 1.89 2.31
C ARG A 88 11.11 2.79 1.56
N TYR A 89 12.27 2.26 1.18
CA TYR A 89 13.25 2.96 0.35
C TYR A 89 12.65 3.48 -0.95
N TYR A 90 11.70 2.72 -1.53
CA TYR A 90 10.98 3.07 -2.75
C TYR A 90 9.69 3.84 -2.45
N ALA A 91 8.83 3.29 -1.61
CA ALA A 91 7.48 3.81 -1.40
C ALA A 91 7.41 5.03 -0.47
N MET A 92 8.48 5.32 0.27
CA MET A 92 8.52 6.40 1.26
C MET A 92 9.72 7.34 1.03
N ASP A 93 10.09 7.56 -0.24
CA ASP A 93 11.05 8.60 -0.60
C ASP A 93 10.47 9.99 -0.31
N ARG A 94 11.33 10.93 0.08
CA ARG A 94 10.97 12.34 0.35
C ARG A 94 11.96 13.34 -0.28
N ASP A 95 12.89 12.83 -1.09
CA ASP A 95 14.01 13.59 -1.63
C ASP A 95 13.86 13.80 -3.14
N ASN A 96 12.61 13.64 -3.67
CA ASN A 96 12.24 13.78 -5.09
C ASN A 96 13.00 12.81 -6.01
N ARG A 97 13.31 11.63 -5.50
CA ARG A 97 13.87 10.53 -6.31
C ARG A 97 12.72 9.77 -6.95
N TRP A 98 12.17 10.38 -7.99
CA TRP A 98 10.92 9.95 -8.60
C TRP A 98 10.99 8.56 -9.21
N GLU A 99 12.16 8.07 -9.61
CA GLU A 99 12.37 6.70 -10.08
C GLU A 99 12.04 5.64 -9.01
N ARG A 100 12.19 5.98 -7.72
CA ARG A 100 11.80 5.11 -6.61
C ARG A 100 10.30 5.11 -6.42
N THR A 101 9.73 6.31 -6.37
CA THR A 101 8.29 6.50 -6.21
C THR A 101 7.52 5.87 -7.36
N GLN A 102 8.02 5.94 -8.59
CA GLN A 102 7.41 5.31 -9.76
C GLN A 102 7.28 3.79 -9.63
N LYS A 103 8.30 3.11 -9.05
CA LYS A 103 8.21 1.67 -8.79
C LYS A 103 7.07 1.33 -7.82
N ALA A 104 6.91 2.14 -6.78
CA ALA A 104 5.82 1.97 -5.82
C ALA A 104 4.46 2.30 -6.44
N ASP A 105 4.37 3.39 -7.21
CA ASP A 105 3.15 3.78 -7.92
C ASP A 105 2.67 2.67 -8.86
N LYS A 106 3.53 2.17 -9.75
CA LYS A 106 3.20 1.10 -10.69
C LYS A 106 2.72 -0.16 -9.97
N LEU A 107 3.46 -0.60 -8.94
CA LEU A 107 3.07 -1.77 -8.16
C LEU A 107 1.70 -1.59 -7.50
N ILE A 108 1.48 -0.46 -6.82
CA ILE A 108 0.26 -0.22 -6.04
C ILE A 108 -0.93 0.04 -6.97
N ALA A 109 -0.75 0.86 -8.00
CA ALA A 109 -1.83 1.27 -8.88
C ALA A 109 -2.27 0.18 -9.86
N THR A 110 -1.34 -0.63 -10.38
CA THR A 110 -1.61 -1.60 -11.47
C THR A 110 -1.12 -3.01 -11.22
N GLY A 111 -0.47 -3.28 -10.10
CA GLY A 111 0.20 -4.57 -9.85
C GLY A 111 1.42 -4.80 -10.75
N GLU A 112 1.90 -3.77 -11.45
CA GLU A 112 3.09 -3.92 -12.29
C GLU A 112 4.34 -3.98 -11.43
N SER A 113 5.10 -5.06 -11.57
CA SER A 113 6.30 -5.31 -10.78
C SER A 113 7.25 -6.26 -11.49
N GLU A 114 8.51 -6.22 -11.08
CA GLU A 114 9.54 -7.13 -11.57
C GLU A 114 9.37 -8.54 -10.98
N TYR A 115 8.91 -8.62 -9.74
CA TYR A 115 8.74 -9.88 -9.02
C TYR A 115 7.28 -10.19 -8.73
N VAL A 116 6.93 -11.49 -8.77
CA VAL A 116 5.61 -12.02 -8.43
C VAL A 116 5.80 -13.24 -7.53
N ALA A 117 4.98 -13.36 -6.49
CA ALA A 117 4.99 -14.50 -5.58
C ALA A 117 3.55 -14.91 -5.21
N GLY A 118 3.36 -16.15 -4.78
CA GLY A 118 2.04 -16.66 -4.37
C GLY A 118 1.58 -16.17 -3.01
N SER A 119 2.51 -15.77 -2.13
CA SER A 119 2.19 -15.22 -0.80
C SER A 119 3.16 -14.12 -0.39
N ALA A 120 2.78 -13.29 0.59
CA ALA A 120 3.64 -12.24 1.10
C ALA A 120 4.88 -12.80 1.81
N ILE A 121 4.76 -13.95 2.44
CA ILE A 121 5.90 -14.64 3.11
C ILE A 121 6.88 -15.18 2.06
N GLU A 122 6.38 -15.83 1.01
CA GLU A 122 7.22 -16.30 -0.12
C GLU A 122 7.96 -15.14 -0.79
N ALA A 123 7.27 -14.02 -1.02
CA ALA A 123 7.87 -12.81 -1.57
C ALA A 123 9.01 -12.26 -0.69
N LEU A 124 8.79 -12.21 0.64
CA LEU A 124 9.78 -11.75 1.60
C LEU A 124 10.99 -12.68 1.64
N GLU A 125 10.77 -13.99 1.71
CA GLU A 125 11.84 -15.00 1.75
C GLU A 125 12.68 -14.98 0.45
N SER A 126 12.02 -14.81 -0.70
CA SER A 126 12.69 -14.63 -1.99
C SER A 126 13.53 -13.34 -2.04
N ALA A 127 13.03 -12.25 -1.48
CA ALA A 127 13.77 -11.00 -1.35
C ALA A 127 15.02 -11.16 -0.47
N TYR A 128 14.88 -11.84 0.67
CA TYR A 128 16.03 -12.13 1.56
C TYR A 128 17.05 -13.05 0.89
N ALA A 129 16.63 -14.01 0.08
CA ALA A 129 17.52 -14.88 -0.69
C ALA A 129 18.32 -14.10 -1.76
N ARG A 130 17.76 -13.01 -2.30
CA ARG A 130 18.48 -12.06 -3.19
C ARG A 130 19.42 -11.13 -2.44
N GLY A 131 19.51 -11.21 -1.10
CA GLY A 131 20.35 -10.34 -0.28
C GLY A 131 19.69 -9.01 0.13
N GLU A 132 18.41 -8.84 -0.15
CA GLU A 132 17.64 -7.65 0.25
C GLU A 132 17.34 -7.65 1.76
N THR A 133 17.02 -6.49 2.31
CA THR A 133 16.48 -6.33 3.66
C THR A 133 15.13 -5.63 3.56
N ASP A 134 14.34 -5.60 4.62
CA ASP A 134 12.97 -5.04 4.62
C ASP A 134 12.90 -3.67 3.95
N GLU A 135 13.83 -2.76 4.28
CA GLU A 135 13.89 -1.41 3.71
C GLU A 135 14.04 -1.40 2.18
N PHE A 136 14.73 -2.39 1.62
CA PHE A 136 15.13 -2.45 0.21
C PHE A 136 14.42 -3.52 -0.60
N VAL A 137 13.39 -4.17 -0.06
CA VAL A 137 12.59 -5.15 -0.80
C VAL A 137 12.05 -4.51 -2.08
N GLN A 138 12.37 -5.12 -3.22
CA GLN A 138 11.91 -4.68 -4.53
C GLN A 138 10.40 -4.85 -4.66
N ALA A 139 9.79 -4.04 -5.55
CA ALA A 139 8.37 -4.13 -5.86
C ALA A 139 7.98 -5.57 -6.22
N THR A 140 7.12 -6.18 -5.42
CA THR A 140 6.68 -7.56 -5.59
C THR A 140 5.15 -7.65 -5.51
N GLN A 141 4.52 -8.11 -6.58
CA GLN A 141 3.10 -8.44 -6.61
C GLN A 141 2.85 -9.77 -5.92
N ILE A 142 1.78 -9.85 -5.14
CA ILE A 142 1.30 -11.10 -4.54
C ILE A 142 0.10 -11.58 -5.33
N SER A 143 0.27 -12.65 -6.11
CA SER A 143 -0.77 -13.23 -6.96
C SER A 143 -0.44 -14.66 -7.36
N GLU A 144 -1.34 -15.60 -7.10
CA GLU A 144 -1.22 -16.99 -7.53
C GLU A 144 -1.35 -17.14 -9.06
N THR A 145 -2.13 -16.27 -9.68
CA THR A 145 -2.48 -16.37 -11.12
C THR A 145 -1.69 -15.40 -12.01
N LYS A 146 -0.79 -14.60 -11.44
CA LYS A 146 -0.06 -13.52 -12.11
C LYS A 146 -0.96 -12.45 -12.77
N ASN A 147 -2.25 -12.47 -12.46
CA ASN A 147 -3.17 -11.44 -12.93
C ASN A 147 -2.88 -10.12 -12.22
N LYS A 148 -2.73 -9.07 -13.00
CA LYS A 148 -2.58 -7.72 -12.48
C LYS A 148 -3.94 -7.20 -11.99
N TYR A 149 -3.91 -6.39 -10.96
CA TYR A 149 -5.06 -5.58 -10.54
C TYR A 149 -4.81 -4.13 -10.98
N VAL A 150 -5.87 -3.35 -11.05
CA VAL A 150 -5.81 -1.90 -11.29
C VAL A 150 -6.71 -1.23 -10.27
N ILE A 151 -6.24 -0.15 -9.66
CA ILE A 151 -7.09 0.68 -8.82
C ILE A 151 -8.05 1.46 -9.72
N LEU A 152 -9.34 1.31 -9.48
CA LEU A 152 -10.39 1.97 -10.25
C LEU A 152 -10.86 3.27 -9.57
N LYS A 153 -11.46 4.17 -10.34
CA LYS A 153 -12.02 5.43 -9.80
C LYS A 153 -13.14 5.23 -8.77
N ILE A 154 -13.76 4.06 -8.76
CA ILE A 154 -14.82 3.68 -7.82
C ILE A 154 -14.28 3.12 -6.50
N ASP A 155 -12.99 2.75 -6.46
CA ASP A 155 -12.36 2.17 -5.28
C ASP A 155 -12.10 3.24 -4.22
N ALA A 156 -11.99 2.81 -2.97
CA ALA A 156 -11.44 3.64 -1.90
C ALA A 156 -9.97 3.30 -1.67
N VAL A 157 -9.14 4.31 -1.56
CA VAL A 157 -7.73 4.14 -1.20
C VAL A 157 -7.48 4.84 0.14
N ILE A 158 -6.96 4.11 1.12
CA ILE A 158 -6.66 4.63 2.46
C ILE A 158 -5.17 4.52 2.71
N PHE A 159 -4.50 5.64 2.91
CA PHE A 159 -3.09 5.67 3.30
C PHE A 159 -2.99 5.76 4.83
N ALA A 160 -2.55 4.67 5.45
CA ALA A 160 -2.57 4.48 6.90
C ALA A 160 -1.42 5.15 7.67
N ASN A 161 -0.48 5.79 6.98
CA ASN A 161 0.61 6.49 7.65
C ASN A 161 0.09 7.76 8.33
N PHE A 162 0.36 7.93 9.62
CA PHE A 162 -0.03 9.12 10.39
C PHE A 162 1.06 10.21 10.40
N ARG A 163 2.30 9.89 10.03
CA ARG A 163 3.37 10.87 9.84
C ARG A 163 3.52 11.22 8.37
N PRO A 164 3.34 12.51 8.00
CA PRO A 164 3.15 12.91 6.60
C PRO A 164 4.43 12.98 5.76
N ASP A 165 5.59 13.27 6.36
CA ASP A 165 6.82 13.68 5.67
C ASP A 165 7.27 12.71 4.56
N ARG A 166 7.06 11.41 4.74
CA ARG A 166 7.44 10.36 3.78
C ARG A 166 6.24 9.75 3.02
N ALA A 167 5.02 10.22 3.29
CA ALA A 167 3.83 9.81 2.57
C ALA A 167 3.46 10.78 1.44
N ARG A 168 3.88 12.05 1.54
CA ARG A 168 3.52 13.12 0.60
C ARG A 168 3.85 12.79 -0.84
N GLN A 169 5.08 12.38 -1.12
CA GLN A 169 5.56 12.20 -2.49
C GLN A 169 4.76 11.13 -3.24
N LEU A 170 4.50 9.98 -2.63
CA LEU A 170 3.66 8.95 -3.22
C LEU A 170 2.18 9.39 -3.31
N THR A 171 1.69 10.16 -2.33
CA THR A 171 0.34 10.72 -2.39
C THR A 171 0.17 11.67 -3.57
N HIS A 172 1.12 12.59 -3.80
CA HIS A 172 1.12 13.46 -4.97
C HIS A 172 1.02 12.67 -6.29
N ALA A 173 1.75 11.56 -6.40
CA ALA A 173 1.65 10.70 -7.57
C ALA A 173 0.23 10.13 -7.79
N PHE A 174 -0.55 9.89 -6.73
CA PHE A 174 -1.91 9.35 -6.84
C PHE A 174 -2.99 10.40 -7.05
N VAL A 175 -2.82 11.62 -6.50
CA VAL A 175 -3.95 12.57 -6.40
C VAL A 175 -3.79 13.85 -7.21
N ASP A 176 -2.57 14.23 -7.61
CA ASP A 176 -2.37 15.48 -8.33
C ASP A 176 -2.86 15.38 -9.79
N GLU A 177 -3.63 16.38 -10.21
CA GLU A 177 -4.09 16.47 -11.59
C GLU A 177 -2.94 16.76 -12.56
N LYS A 178 -2.03 17.64 -12.16
CA LYS A 178 -0.89 18.10 -12.96
C LYS A 178 0.42 17.47 -12.50
N PHE A 179 0.41 16.14 -12.31
CA PHE A 179 1.62 15.42 -11.94
C PHE A 179 2.46 15.13 -13.19
N GLU A 180 3.70 15.61 -13.22
CA GLU A 180 4.60 15.53 -14.39
C GLU A 180 5.92 14.82 -14.09
N SER A 181 6.16 14.38 -12.85
CA SER A 181 7.46 13.83 -12.46
C SER A 181 7.77 12.45 -13.07
N PHE A 182 6.75 11.71 -13.49
CA PHE A 182 6.85 10.48 -14.29
C PHE A 182 5.51 10.17 -14.95
N ASP A 183 5.56 9.34 -15.99
CA ASP A 183 4.35 8.86 -16.66
C ASP A 183 3.62 7.83 -15.78
N ARG A 184 2.39 8.16 -15.38
CA ARG A 184 1.49 7.29 -14.60
C ARG A 184 0.70 6.32 -15.47
N GLY A 185 0.89 6.35 -16.79
CA GLY A 185 0.10 5.55 -17.73
C GLY A 185 -1.40 5.88 -17.65
N CYS A 186 -2.23 4.83 -17.62
CA CYS A 186 -3.69 4.99 -17.54
C CYS A 186 -4.20 5.39 -16.14
N ASN A 187 -3.31 5.55 -15.15
CA ASN A 187 -3.69 5.85 -13.77
C ASN A 187 -4.09 7.31 -13.64
N ALA A 188 -5.36 7.57 -13.88
CA ALA A 188 -5.94 8.88 -13.63
C ALA A 188 -6.01 9.14 -12.13
N LYS A 189 -6.01 10.42 -11.75
CA LYS A 189 -6.27 10.92 -10.40
C LYS A 189 -7.30 10.08 -9.64
N LEU A 190 -6.92 9.63 -8.46
CA LEU A 190 -7.83 8.94 -7.53
C LEU A 190 -8.71 9.98 -6.82
N ASN A 191 -10.02 9.83 -6.96
CA ASN A 191 -10.98 10.75 -6.37
C ASN A 191 -11.47 10.35 -4.97
N ASN A 192 -11.22 9.11 -4.55
CA ASN A 192 -11.66 8.57 -3.27
C ASN A 192 -10.44 8.10 -2.46
N PHE A 193 -9.54 9.05 -2.20
CA PHE A 193 -8.29 8.84 -1.48
C PHE A 193 -8.40 9.45 -0.08
N VAL A 194 -7.98 8.70 0.94
CA VAL A 194 -8.05 9.10 2.36
C VAL A 194 -6.66 9.04 2.96
N MET A 195 -6.26 10.11 3.61
CA MET A 195 -5.09 10.18 4.48
C MET A 195 -5.53 10.12 5.94
N THR A 196 -4.81 9.41 6.79
CA THR A 196 -5.13 9.32 8.23
C THR A 196 -4.82 10.61 8.99
N THR A 197 -3.97 11.45 8.42
CA THR A 197 -3.64 12.80 8.93
C THR A 197 -3.55 13.78 7.76
N ASP A 198 -3.52 15.06 8.01
CA ASP A 198 -3.23 16.05 6.97
C ASP A 198 -1.76 15.93 6.51
N TYR A 199 -1.56 15.63 5.23
CA TYR A 199 -0.22 15.53 4.65
C TYR A 199 0.33 16.88 4.15
N GLY A 200 -0.42 17.99 4.31
CA GLY A 200 0.04 19.35 4.07
C GLY A 200 -0.56 20.05 2.85
N SER A 201 -0.22 21.33 2.71
CA SER A 201 -0.74 22.22 1.67
C SER A 201 -0.42 21.72 0.26
N GLY A 202 -1.42 21.72 -0.60
CA GLY A 202 -1.32 21.32 -2.01
C GLY A 202 -2.00 19.99 -2.33
N ILE A 203 -2.23 19.11 -1.35
CA ILE A 203 -2.97 17.85 -1.56
C ILE A 203 -4.46 18.13 -1.38
N LYS A 204 -5.17 18.34 -2.49
CA LYS A 204 -6.63 18.50 -2.49
C LYS A 204 -7.28 17.14 -2.66
N ILE A 205 -7.97 16.68 -1.64
CA ILE A 205 -8.83 15.50 -1.68
C ILE A 205 -10.28 15.97 -1.66
N SER A 206 -11.09 15.39 -2.52
CA SER A 206 -12.53 15.67 -2.61
C SER A 206 -13.31 14.80 -1.65
#